data_ae36b4c3c35357f914bdd00a5e7dd1b4
#
_entry.id   ae36b4c3c35357f914bdd00a5e7dd1b4
#
_cell.length_a   1.000
_cell.length_b   1.000
_cell.length_c   1.000
_cell.angle_alpha   90.00
_cell.angle_beta   90.00
_cell.angle_gamma   90.00
#
_symmetry.space_group_name_H-M   'P 1'
#
loop_
_entity.id
_entity.type
_entity.pdbx_description
1 polymer ?
#
loop_
_entity_poly.entity_id
_entity_poly.type
_entity_poly.pdbx_seq_one_letter_code
_entity_poly.pdbx_strand_id
1 'polypeptide(L)'
;MNKLIKYLLLAALCFVSTSTNIAIAEKAYKPAPPVEKINKSLSVVERKVRAAAVKVVTTSGHGSGTVVQYKDLTLVLTAKHVADGVLGSSYLVAQENEQRNSVLIYQSKEHDIAVLLVQIPFRYIKPMSWKPTKSYDIGTDIVYSGHPSWHKLMSFEGRISGYEQDPIAGTQLIVNTYGWFGCSGSGIYNTDGELIGILYGVDIQYAYGAQIQENMIWVAPIKNINIDTALDAFCRGSIKEYRACK
;
A
#
# COMPACT_ATOMS: atom_id res chain seq x y z
N MET A 1 19.75 41.18 -34.08
CA MET A 1 20.00 39.85 -33.51
C MET A 1 18.66 39.22 -33.20
N ASN A 2 18.25 38.27 -34.01
CA ASN A 2 16.87 37.76 -34.12
C ASN A 2 16.41 37.03 -32.83
N LYS A 3 15.22 37.35 -32.34
CA LYS A 3 14.59 36.68 -31.20
C LYS A 3 14.56 35.12 -31.30
N LEU A 4 14.61 34.60 -32.52
CA LEU A 4 14.64 33.15 -32.80
C LEU A 4 15.94 32.46 -32.30
N ILE A 5 17.07 33.15 -32.32
CA ILE A 5 18.37 32.60 -31.88
C ILE A 5 18.44 32.46 -30.36
N LYS A 6 17.72 33.34 -29.62
CA LYS A 6 17.66 33.24 -28.13
C LYS A 6 16.88 32.01 -27.65
N TYR A 7 15.84 31.59 -28.36
CA TYR A 7 15.05 30.41 -27.97
C TYR A 7 15.76 29.08 -28.31
N LEU A 8 16.56 29.06 -29.37
CA LEU A 8 17.37 27.90 -29.74
C LEU A 8 18.52 27.65 -28.74
N LEU A 9 19.12 28.69 -28.15
CA LEU A 9 20.15 28.57 -27.16
C LEU A 9 19.61 28.15 -25.78
N LEU A 10 18.37 28.52 -25.40
CA LEU A 10 17.72 28.06 -24.18
C LEU A 10 17.26 26.59 -24.27
N ALA A 11 16.84 26.14 -25.44
CA ALA A 11 16.46 24.74 -25.64
C ALA A 11 17.66 23.79 -25.60
N ALA A 12 18.84 24.24 -26.08
CA ALA A 12 20.05 23.43 -26.04
C ALA A 12 20.63 23.27 -24.60
N LEU A 13 20.41 24.24 -23.70
CA LEU A 13 20.85 24.18 -22.31
C LEU A 13 19.95 23.26 -21.43
N CYS A 14 18.68 23.07 -21.80
CA CYS A 14 17.80 22.16 -21.09
C CYS A 14 18.03 20.68 -21.42
N PHE A 15 18.61 20.35 -22.59
CA PHE A 15 18.88 18.96 -22.99
C PHE A 15 20.18 18.37 -22.45
N VAL A 16 21.11 19.19 -21.96
CA VAL A 16 22.40 18.70 -21.41
C VAL A 16 22.31 18.35 -19.93
N SER A 17 21.30 18.82 -19.19
CA SER A 17 21.16 18.56 -17.75
C SER A 17 20.45 17.25 -17.38
N THR A 18 19.76 16.58 -18.33
CA THR A 18 18.98 15.38 -18.03
C THR A 18 19.76 14.07 -18.18
N SER A 19 20.86 14.07 -18.93
CA SER A 19 21.65 12.84 -19.15
C SER A 19 22.68 12.54 -18.04
N THR A 20 23.06 13.53 -17.23
CA THR A 20 24.02 13.32 -16.14
C THR A 20 23.39 12.79 -14.84
N ASN A 21 22.08 13.01 -14.63
CA ASN A 21 21.41 12.54 -13.41
C ASN A 21 21.02 11.06 -13.45
N ILE A 22 20.86 10.46 -14.62
CA ILE A 22 20.53 9.04 -14.77
C ILE A 22 21.74 8.15 -14.48
N ALA A 23 22.95 8.58 -14.86
CA ALA A 23 24.18 7.81 -14.63
C ALA A 23 24.61 7.78 -13.15
N ILE A 24 24.20 8.76 -12.32
CA ILE A 24 24.54 8.82 -10.89
C ILE A 24 23.61 7.89 -10.06
N ALA A 25 22.37 7.70 -10.49
CA ALA A 25 21.41 6.83 -9.80
C ALA A 25 21.77 5.34 -9.92
N GLU A 26 22.37 4.92 -11.01
CA GLU A 26 22.72 3.51 -11.26
C GLU A 26 23.93 3.03 -10.42
N LYS A 27 24.79 3.92 -9.96
CA LYS A 27 26.03 3.59 -9.23
C LYS A 27 25.87 3.41 -7.72
N ALA A 28 24.71 3.71 -7.14
CA ALA A 28 24.49 3.75 -5.70
C ALA A 28 23.75 2.54 -5.11
N TYR A 29 23.28 1.59 -5.94
CA TYR A 29 22.51 0.45 -5.45
C TYR A 29 23.43 -0.63 -4.85
N LYS A 30 23.58 -0.61 -3.53
CA LYS A 30 24.11 -1.76 -2.77
C LYS A 30 22.94 -2.64 -2.38
N PRO A 31 23.01 -3.97 -2.63
CA PRO A 31 21.97 -4.88 -2.16
C PRO A 31 21.79 -4.77 -0.64
N ALA A 32 20.55 -4.90 -0.18
CA ALA A 32 20.26 -4.87 1.25
C ALA A 32 20.96 -6.02 1.98
N PRO A 33 21.36 -5.82 3.24
CA PRO A 33 21.82 -6.91 4.06
C PRO A 33 20.75 -7.99 4.19
N PRO A 34 21.13 -9.27 4.40
CA PRO A 34 20.17 -10.38 4.52
C PRO A 34 19.10 -10.11 5.58
N VAL A 35 17.85 -10.38 5.23
CA VAL A 35 16.63 -10.10 6.03
C VAL A 35 16.72 -10.70 7.45
N GLU A 36 17.38 -11.83 7.63
CA GLU A 36 17.54 -12.52 8.92
C GLU A 36 18.20 -11.68 10.03
N LYS A 37 19.11 -10.76 9.66
CA LYS A 37 19.77 -9.88 10.64
C LYS A 37 18.93 -8.68 11.07
N ILE A 38 17.95 -8.27 10.25
CA ILE A 38 17.15 -7.05 10.45
C ILE A 38 15.99 -7.30 11.43
N ASN A 39 15.46 -8.51 11.50
CA ASN A 39 14.20 -8.82 12.20
C ASN A 39 14.38 -9.34 13.63
N LYS A 40 15.58 -9.30 14.21
CA LYS A 40 15.88 -9.97 15.47
C LYS A 40 15.13 -9.43 16.69
N SER A 41 14.77 -8.15 16.66
CA SER A 41 14.04 -7.45 17.74
C SER A 41 12.52 -7.38 17.53
N LEU A 42 12.02 -7.71 16.35
CA LEU A 42 10.58 -7.67 16.07
C LEU A 42 9.85 -8.81 16.79
N SER A 43 8.64 -8.54 17.26
CA SER A 43 7.70 -9.56 17.75
C SER A 43 7.33 -10.58 16.67
N VAL A 44 6.65 -11.65 17.06
CA VAL A 44 6.18 -12.68 16.10
C VAL A 44 5.20 -12.08 15.10
N VAL A 45 4.29 -11.22 15.57
CA VAL A 45 3.27 -10.59 14.72
C VAL A 45 3.91 -9.61 13.75
N GLU A 46 4.80 -8.73 14.23
CA GLU A 46 5.52 -7.78 13.36
C GLU A 46 6.30 -8.50 12.26
N ARG A 47 6.99 -9.61 12.58
CA ARG A 47 7.68 -10.41 11.54
C ARG A 47 6.72 -10.96 10.49
N LYS A 48 5.53 -11.44 10.89
CA LYS A 48 4.51 -11.93 9.96
C LYS A 48 3.96 -10.81 9.09
N VAL A 49 3.59 -9.67 9.69
CA VAL A 49 3.09 -8.48 8.99
C VAL A 49 4.12 -7.97 8.00
N ARG A 50 5.38 -7.89 8.42
CA ARG A 50 6.49 -7.50 7.55
C ARG A 50 6.69 -8.47 6.39
N ALA A 51 6.60 -9.78 6.63
CA ALA A 51 6.75 -10.80 5.59
C ALA A 51 5.61 -10.78 4.56
N ALA A 52 4.44 -10.25 4.92
CA ALA A 52 3.28 -10.12 4.04
C ALA A 52 3.19 -8.75 3.36
N ALA A 53 3.98 -7.75 3.78
CA ALA A 53 3.93 -6.41 3.21
C ALA A 53 4.56 -6.37 1.83
N VAL A 54 3.92 -5.68 0.88
CA VAL A 54 4.34 -5.57 -0.51
C VAL A 54 4.25 -4.13 -1.00
N LYS A 55 4.98 -3.84 -2.06
CA LYS A 55 4.85 -2.62 -2.86
C LYS A 55 3.83 -2.86 -3.97
N VAL A 56 2.87 -1.96 -4.13
CA VAL A 56 1.95 -1.93 -5.29
C VAL A 56 2.44 -0.84 -6.22
N VAL A 57 2.91 -1.24 -7.40
CA VAL A 57 3.50 -0.31 -8.38
C VAL A 57 2.39 0.32 -9.21
N THR A 58 2.46 1.63 -9.37
CA THR A 58 1.56 2.44 -10.19
C THR A 58 2.33 3.10 -11.34
N THR A 59 1.63 3.75 -12.25
CA THR A 59 2.26 4.49 -13.37
C THR A 59 3.06 5.70 -12.90
N SER A 60 2.70 6.30 -11.76
CA SER A 60 3.31 7.53 -11.22
C SER A 60 4.19 7.28 -9.99
N GLY A 61 4.31 6.03 -9.52
CA GLY A 61 5.08 5.73 -8.32
C GLY A 61 4.69 4.39 -7.71
N HIS A 62 4.39 4.38 -6.42
CA HIS A 62 3.94 3.18 -5.73
C HIS A 62 3.14 3.53 -4.47
N GLY A 63 2.35 2.57 -4.04
CA GLY A 63 1.85 2.46 -2.68
C GLY A 63 2.34 1.17 -2.03
N SER A 64 1.77 0.86 -0.90
CA SER A 64 1.97 -0.39 -0.16
C SER A 64 0.77 -1.30 -0.29
N GLY A 65 0.93 -2.55 0.13
CA GLY A 65 -0.15 -3.52 0.25
C GLY A 65 0.20 -4.58 1.27
N THR A 66 -0.78 -5.40 1.62
CA THR A 66 -0.59 -6.57 2.46
C THR A 66 -1.15 -7.81 1.79
N VAL A 67 -0.33 -8.87 1.71
CA VAL A 67 -0.75 -10.15 1.15
C VAL A 67 -1.53 -10.92 2.18
N VAL A 68 -2.74 -11.35 1.83
CA VAL A 68 -3.60 -12.16 2.69
C VAL A 68 -4.01 -13.45 2.00
N GLN A 69 -4.13 -14.52 2.79
CA GLN A 69 -4.68 -15.79 2.36
C GLN A 69 -6.16 -15.81 2.70
N TYR A 70 -7.01 -15.96 1.68
CA TYR A 70 -8.45 -16.13 1.83
C TYR A 70 -8.88 -17.41 1.13
N LYS A 71 -9.26 -18.45 1.91
CA LYS A 71 -9.49 -19.79 1.37
C LYS A 71 -8.24 -20.25 0.58
N ASP A 72 -8.40 -20.63 -0.67
CA ASP A 72 -7.33 -21.03 -1.59
C ASP A 72 -6.77 -19.87 -2.45
N LEU A 73 -7.24 -18.65 -2.20
CA LEU A 73 -6.86 -17.45 -2.95
C LEU A 73 -5.82 -16.62 -2.21
N THR A 74 -4.85 -16.14 -2.96
CA THR A 74 -3.89 -15.12 -2.52
C THR A 74 -4.38 -13.74 -2.98
N LEU A 75 -4.66 -12.87 -2.04
CA LEU A 75 -5.14 -11.52 -2.29
C LEU A 75 -4.10 -10.50 -1.81
N VAL A 76 -4.12 -9.30 -2.38
CA VAL A 76 -3.43 -8.12 -1.86
C VAL A 76 -4.47 -7.07 -1.53
N LEU A 77 -4.47 -6.62 -0.30
CA LEU A 77 -5.24 -5.45 0.11
C LEU A 77 -4.37 -4.22 -0.04
N THR A 78 -4.96 -3.14 -0.54
CA THR A 78 -4.29 -1.85 -0.72
C THR A 78 -5.30 -0.71 -0.61
N ALA A 79 -4.83 0.54 -0.67
CA ALA A 79 -5.71 1.69 -0.77
C ALA A 79 -6.32 1.80 -2.17
N LYS A 80 -7.57 2.28 -2.26
CA LYS A 80 -8.27 2.45 -3.53
C LYS A 80 -7.58 3.47 -4.44
N HIS A 81 -7.08 4.58 -3.87
CA HIS A 81 -6.35 5.58 -4.65
C HIS A 81 -4.98 5.08 -5.17
N VAL A 82 -4.44 3.99 -4.60
CA VAL A 82 -3.24 3.31 -5.13
C VAL A 82 -3.62 2.40 -6.29
N ALA A 83 -4.76 1.70 -6.19
CA ALA A 83 -5.29 0.83 -7.24
C ALA A 83 -6.56 1.46 -7.84
N ASP A 84 -6.40 2.63 -8.49
CA ASP A 84 -7.45 3.52 -8.97
C ASP A 84 -8.03 3.18 -10.35
N GLY A 85 -7.53 2.12 -10.98
CA GLY A 85 -8.00 1.64 -12.29
C GLY A 85 -9.42 1.06 -12.24
N VAL A 86 -9.92 0.65 -13.40
CA VAL A 86 -11.19 -0.09 -13.51
C VAL A 86 -11.02 -1.53 -13.05
N LEU A 87 -12.10 -2.20 -12.65
CA LEU A 87 -12.06 -3.63 -12.32
C LEU A 87 -11.49 -4.43 -13.51
N GLY A 88 -10.58 -5.34 -13.23
CA GLY A 88 -9.80 -6.07 -14.24
C GLY A 88 -8.45 -5.45 -14.57
N SER A 89 -8.15 -4.23 -14.14
CA SER A 89 -6.83 -3.61 -14.32
C SER A 89 -5.73 -4.42 -13.64
N SER A 90 -4.57 -4.51 -14.29
CA SER A 90 -3.41 -5.23 -13.77
C SER A 90 -2.48 -4.31 -12.99
N TYR A 91 -1.99 -4.79 -11.86
CA TYR A 91 -1.00 -4.12 -11.01
C TYR A 91 0.19 -5.03 -10.74
N LEU A 92 1.39 -4.49 -10.79
CA LEU A 92 2.59 -5.19 -10.36
C LEU A 92 2.72 -5.08 -8.84
N VAL A 93 2.81 -6.22 -8.19
CA VAL A 93 3.02 -6.32 -6.74
C VAL A 93 4.40 -6.92 -6.50
N ALA A 94 5.21 -6.27 -5.67
CA ALA A 94 6.61 -6.64 -5.48
C ALA A 94 7.04 -6.58 -4.01
N GLN A 95 7.91 -7.51 -3.62
CA GLN A 95 8.68 -7.44 -2.39
C GLN A 95 10.08 -7.97 -2.69
N GLU A 96 11.12 -7.17 -2.38
CA GLU A 96 12.52 -7.53 -2.61
C GLU A 96 12.79 -8.12 -4.01
N ASN A 97 12.98 -9.44 -4.09
CA ASN A 97 13.35 -10.15 -5.32
C ASN A 97 12.16 -10.89 -5.96
N GLU A 98 10.95 -10.73 -5.43
CA GLU A 98 9.78 -11.40 -5.97
C GLU A 98 8.71 -10.41 -6.40
N GLN A 99 8.18 -10.59 -7.60
CA GLN A 99 7.10 -9.77 -8.15
C GLN A 99 6.05 -10.63 -8.83
N ARG A 100 4.80 -10.20 -8.78
CA ARG A 100 3.66 -10.86 -9.43
C ARG A 100 2.71 -9.83 -10.03
N ASN A 101 2.11 -10.19 -11.15
CA ASN A 101 0.95 -9.48 -11.65
C ASN A 101 -0.27 -9.88 -10.83
N SER A 102 -1.08 -8.90 -10.52
CA SER A 102 -2.34 -9.06 -9.81
C SER A 102 -3.43 -8.28 -10.54
N VAL A 103 -4.68 -8.64 -10.31
CA VAL A 103 -5.84 -8.06 -10.99
C VAL A 103 -6.74 -7.39 -9.97
N LEU A 104 -7.15 -6.16 -10.24
CA LEU A 104 -8.10 -5.43 -9.41
C LEU A 104 -9.48 -6.07 -9.50
N ILE A 105 -9.95 -6.65 -8.38
CA ILE A 105 -11.24 -7.35 -8.31
C ILE A 105 -12.29 -6.60 -7.52
N TYR A 106 -11.88 -5.64 -6.68
CA TYR A 106 -12.81 -4.88 -5.84
C TYR A 106 -12.24 -3.51 -5.47
N GLN A 107 -13.13 -2.53 -5.44
CA GLN A 107 -12.91 -1.22 -4.83
C GLN A 107 -14.13 -0.90 -3.95
N SER A 108 -13.88 -0.51 -2.70
CA SER A 108 -14.95 -0.08 -1.81
C SER A 108 -15.61 1.20 -2.34
N LYS A 109 -16.92 1.31 -2.15
CA LYS A 109 -17.69 2.52 -2.46
C LYS A 109 -17.59 3.55 -1.33
N GLU A 110 -17.42 3.09 -0.10
CA GLU A 110 -17.47 3.90 1.11
C GLU A 110 -16.06 4.24 1.63
N HIS A 111 -15.12 3.28 1.54
CA HIS A 111 -13.78 3.42 2.11
C HIS A 111 -12.70 3.42 1.04
N ASP A 112 -11.55 3.98 1.36
CA ASP A 112 -10.36 3.95 0.50
C ASP A 112 -9.65 2.58 0.58
N ILE A 113 -10.34 1.51 0.11
CA ILE A 113 -9.84 0.13 0.11
C ILE A 113 -10.04 -0.49 -1.26
N ALA A 114 -9.03 -1.19 -1.76
CA ALA A 114 -9.08 -2.03 -2.94
C ALA A 114 -8.52 -3.43 -2.66
N VAL A 115 -8.97 -4.41 -3.45
CA VAL A 115 -8.52 -5.80 -3.38
C VAL A 115 -8.00 -6.23 -4.74
N LEU A 116 -6.79 -6.76 -4.75
CA LEU A 116 -6.14 -7.34 -5.93
C LEU A 116 -6.08 -8.86 -5.78
N LEU A 117 -6.40 -9.59 -6.84
CA LEU A 117 -6.24 -11.04 -6.91
C LEU A 117 -4.88 -11.38 -7.52
N VAL A 118 -4.05 -12.12 -6.81
CA VAL A 118 -2.77 -12.62 -7.30
C VAL A 118 -3.02 -13.91 -8.08
N GLN A 119 -2.73 -13.91 -9.38
CA GLN A 119 -3.02 -15.08 -10.24
C GLN A 119 -2.07 -16.24 -9.99
N ILE A 120 -0.79 -15.97 -9.75
CA ILE A 120 0.24 -16.94 -9.44
C ILE A 120 0.75 -16.64 -8.03
N PRO A 121 0.50 -17.49 -7.03
CA PRO A 121 0.93 -17.26 -5.65
C PRO A 121 2.41 -16.93 -5.55
N PHE A 122 2.76 -16.16 -4.54
CA PHE A 122 4.14 -15.87 -4.22
C PHE A 122 4.85 -17.13 -3.71
N ARG A 123 6.13 -17.25 -4.00
CA ARG A 123 6.97 -18.35 -3.52
C ARG A 123 7.58 -18.06 -2.16
N TYR A 124 7.98 -16.83 -1.94
CA TYR A 124 8.75 -16.43 -0.76
C TYR A 124 7.95 -15.54 0.20
N ILE A 125 6.97 -14.80 -0.29
CA ILE A 125 6.11 -13.96 0.53
C ILE A 125 5.11 -14.86 1.28
N LYS A 126 5.04 -14.69 2.61
CA LYS A 126 4.12 -15.43 3.47
C LYS A 126 2.89 -14.58 3.75
N PRO A 127 1.71 -14.96 3.23
CA PRO A 127 0.49 -14.19 3.48
C PRO A 127 0.10 -14.18 4.96
N MET A 128 -0.52 -13.09 5.41
CA MET A 128 -1.33 -13.09 6.63
C MET A 128 -2.61 -13.89 6.38
N SER A 129 -3.15 -14.50 7.41
CA SER A 129 -4.50 -15.08 7.34
C SER A 129 -5.53 -13.96 7.25
N TRP A 130 -6.59 -14.15 6.46
CA TRP A 130 -7.75 -13.26 6.50
C TRP A 130 -8.45 -13.37 7.85
N LYS A 131 -8.18 -12.45 8.74
CA LYS A 131 -8.73 -12.39 10.10
C LYS A 131 -9.07 -10.94 10.43
N PRO A 132 -10.20 -10.40 9.91
CA PRO A 132 -10.63 -9.05 10.25
C PRO A 132 -11.00 -8.97 11.74
N THR A 133 -10.58 -7.87 12.39
CA THR A 133 -10.95 -7.65 13.80
C THR A 133 -12.45 -7.40 13.95
N LYS A 134 -12.96 -7.70 15.14
CA LYS A 134 -14.36 -7.45 15.52
C LYS A 134 -14.57 -6.11 16.20
N SER A 135 -13.52 -5.51 16.74
CA SER A 135 -13.56 -4.24 17.46
C SER A 135 -12.40 -3.32 17.08
N TYR A 136 -12.59 -2.01 17.28
CA TYR A 136 -11.63 -0.94 17.00
C TYR A 136 -11.48 -0.05 18.25
N ASP A 137 -11.17 -0.65 19.40
CA ASP A 137 -11.15 0.09 20.66
C ASP A 137 -10.00 1.10 20.67
N ILE A 138 -10.29 2.34 21.13
CA ILE A 138 -9.27 3.36 21.37
C ILE A 138 -8.27 2.80 22.41
N GLY A 139 -6.99 2.99 22.14
CA GLY A 139 -5.93 2.43 22.96
C GLY A 139 -5.42 1.06 22.49
N THR A 140 -6.03 0.44 21.47
CA THR A 140 -5.51 -0.80 20.87
C THR A 140 -4.16 -0.55 20.22
N ASP A 141 -3.16 -1.34 20.62
CA ASP A 141 -1.84 -1.32 20.00
C ASP A 141 -1.89 -1.94 18.60
N ILE A 142 -1.19 -1.31 17.68
CA ILE A 142 -1.14 -1.75 16.29
C ILE A 142 0.28 -1.93 15.79
N VAL A 143 0.41 -2.75 14.76
CA VAL A 143 1.63 -2.92 13.99
C VAL A 143 1.33 -2.87 12.49
N TYR A 144 2.26 -2.32 11.71
CA TYR A 144 2.18 -2.40 10.26
C TYR A 144 3.57 -2.37 9.62
N SER A 145 3.63 -2.73 8.34
CA SER A 145 4.83 -2.57 7.52
C SER A 145 4.46 -2.04 6.15
N GLY A 146 5.28 -1.13 5.63
CA GLY A 146 5.04 -0.48 4.35
C GLY A 146 6.31 0.14 3.75
N HIS A 147 6.14 0.83 2.63
CA HIS A 147 7.22 1.39 1.83
C HIS A 147 7.11 2.92 1.74
N PRO A 148 7.49 3.66 2.82
CA PRO A 148 7.43 5.12 2.79
C PRO A 148 8.42 5.69 1.77
N SER A 149 7.98 6.64 0.95
CA SER A 149 8.77 7.29 -0.09
C SER A 149 9.52 6.27 -0.96
N TRP A 150 10.80 6.51 -1.19
CA TRP A 150 11.70 5.61 -1.92
C TRP A 150 12.45 4.63 -1.02
N HIS A 151 12.08 4.57 0.27
CA HIS A 151 12.72 3.67 1.21
C HIS A 151 12.33 2.20 0.96
N LYS A 152 13.15 1.31 1.49
CA LYS A 152 12.83 -0.11 1.58
C LYS A 152 11.71 -0.33 2.59
N LEU A 153 11.24 -1.57 2.63
CA LEU A 153 10.25 -1.99 3.61
C LEU A 153 10.65 -1.60 5.03
N MET A 154 9.77 -0.87 5.71
CA MET A 154 9.91 -0.44 7.10
C MET A 154 8.76 -1.00 7.94
N SER A 155 9.01 -1.21 9.23
CA SER A 155 8.01 -1.69 10.20
C SER A 155 7.78 -0.65 11.26
N PHE A 156 6.54 -0.50 11.67
CA PHE A 156 6.07 0.53 12.59
C PHE A 156 5.09 -0.08 13.59
N GLU A 157 5.06 0.50 14.77
CA GLU A 157 4.09 0.26 15.82
C GLU A 157 3.36 1.57 16.16
N GLY A 158 2.21 1.46 16.78
CA GLY A 158 1.43 2.60 17.18
C GLY A 158 0.18 2.20 17.95
N ARG A 159 -0.80 3.14 18.02
CA ARG A 159 -2.02 2.93 18.81
C ARG A 159 -3.20 3.62 18.15
N ILE A 160 -4.39 3.00 18.18
CA ILE A 160 -5.64 3.66 17.81
C ILE A 160 -5.88 4.79 18.82
N SER A 161 -5.92 6.04 18.33
CA SER A 161 -6.09 7.23 19.15
C SER A 161 -7.51 7.78 19.13
N GLY A 162 -8.26 7.48 18.07
CA GLY A 162 -9.62 7.98 17.89
C GLY A 162 -10.25 7.49 16.60
N TYR A 163 -11.45 8.02 16.35
CA TYR A 163 -12.14 7.85 15.07
C TYR A 163 -12.95 9.08 14.74
N GLU A 164 -13.12 9.32 13.47
CA GLU A 164 -13.99 10.36 12.95
C GLU A 164 -15.04 9.79 12.02
N GLN A 165 -16.15 10.49 11.90
CA GLN A 165 -17.21 10.19 10.96
C GLN A 165 -17.11 11.14 9.78
N ASP A 166 -16.73 10.61 8.63
CA ASP A 166 -16.78 11.34 7.37
C ASP A 166 -18.16 11.10 6.72
N PRO A 167 -18.84 12.16 6.23
CA PRO A 167 -20.16 12.02 5.61
C PRO A 167 -20.18 11.13 4.36
N ILE A 168 -19.06 10.97 3.68
CA ILE A 168 -18.91 10.20 2.44
C ILE A 168 -18.21 8.88 2.71
N ALA A 169 -17.10 8.90 3.45
CA ALA A 169 -16.22 7.75 3.68
C ALA A 169 -16.57 6.97 4.96
N GLY A 170 -17.64 7.37 5.70
CA GLY A 170 -18.05 6.68 6.92
C GLY A 170 -17.05 6.81 8.07
N THR A 171 -17.00 5.79 8.95
CA THR A 171 -16.07 5.77 10.08
C THR A 171 -14.64 5.61 9.61
N GLN A 172 -13.76 6.51 10.06
CA GLN A 172 -12.31 6.48 9.83
C GLN A 172 -11.60 6.36 11.17
N LEU A 173 -10.52 5.58 11.23
CA LEU A 173 -9.70 5.48 12.44
C LEU A 173 -8.52 6.44 12.34
N ILE A 174 -8.24 7.11 13.46
CA ILE A 174 -7.02 7.90 13.65
C ILE A 174 -6.05 7.05 14.47
N VAL A 175 -4.87 6.83 13.92
CA VAL A 175 -3.84 6.03 14.56
C VAL A 175 -2.59 6.87 14.76
N ASN A 176 -2.10 6.93 16.00
CA ASN A 176 -0.82 7.55 16.30
C ASN A 176 0.30 6.57 15.98
N THR A 177 0.96 6.82 14.87
CA THR A 177 2.13 6.10 14.36
C THR A 177 2.73 6.91 13.21
N TYR A 178 3.96 6.62 12.80
CA TYR A 178 4.54 7.25 11.61
C TYR A 178 3.77 6.86 10.35
N GLY A 179 3.56 7.80 9.45
CA GLY A 179 3.04 7.59 8.10
C GLY A 179 3.57 8.61 7.10
N TRP A 180 3.79 8.16 5.87
CA TRP A 180 4.27 9.00 4.78
C TRP A 180 3.78 8.50 3.42
N PHE A 181 3.93 9.33 2.39
CA PHE A 181 3.63 8.93 1.01
C PHE A 181 4.30 7.60 0.67
N GLY A 182 3.56 6.69 0.05
CA GLY A 182 3.99 5.32 -0.23
C GLY A 182 3.58 4.31 0.83
N CYS A 183 3.25 4.73 2.08
CA CYS A 183 2.64 3.84 3.07
C CYS A 183 1.18 3.50 2.76
N SER A 184 0.48 4.30 1.95
CA SER A 184 -0.92 4.05 1.53
C SER A 184 -1.09 2.63 1.01
N GLY A 185 -2.08 1.90 1.55
CA GLY A 185 -2.34 0.51 1.25
C GLY A 185 -1.76 -0.48 2.24
N SER A 186 -0.91 -0.06 3.20
CA SER A 186 -0.42 -0.94 4.26
C SER A 186 -1.57 -1.48 5.11
N GLY A 187 -1.55 -2.81 5.37
CA GLY A 187 -2.47 -3.42 6.32
C GLY A 187 -2.08 -3.11 7.76
N ILE A 188 -3.03 -2.61 8.54
CA ILE A 188 -2.89 -2.33 9.96
C ILE A 188 -3.44 -3.51 10.75
N TYR A 189 -2.64 -4.05 11.66
CA TYR A 189 -2.96 -5.22 12.47
C TYR A 189 -2.85 -4.92 13.95
N ASN A 190 -3.67 -5.58 14.78
CA ASN A 190 -3.44 -5.60 16.22
C ASN A 190 -2.33 -6.61 16.60
N THR A 191 -1.96 -6.64 17.87
CA THR A 191 -0.93 -7.56 18.41
C THR A 191 -1.30 -9.04 18.37
N ASP A 192 -2.58 -9.37 18.12
CA ASP A 192 -3.08 -10.73 17.90
C ASP A 192 -3.05 -11.14 16.41
N GLY A 193 -2.58 -10.24 15.54
CA GLY A 193 -2.51 -10.45 14.10
C GLY A 193 -3.87 -10.36 13.39
N GLU A 194 -4.86 -9.72 14.00
CA GLU A 194 -6.13 -9.43 13.36
C GLU A 194 -6.02 -8.14 12.54
N LEU A 195 -6.58 -8.18 11.34
CA LEU A 195 -6.58 -7.04 10.43
C LEU A 195 -7.61 -6.00 10.88
N ILE A 196 -7.13 -4.81 11.19
CA ILE A 196 -7.94 -3.65 11.61
C ILE A 196 -8.47 -2.90 10.38
N GLY A 197 -7.58 -2.57 9.44
CA GLY A 197 -7.91 -1.75 8.29
C GLY A 197 -6.73 -1.51 7.36
N ILE A 198 -6.92 -0.55 6.46
CA ILE A 198 -5.92 -0.17 5.46
C ILE A 198 -5.54 1.30 5.67
N LEU A 199 -4.24 1.58 5.80
CA LEU A 199 -3.71 2.93 5.83
C LEU A 199 -3.96 3.60 4.48
N TYR A 200 -4.57 4.79 4.48
CA TYR A 200 -4.82 5.51 3.24
C TYR A 200 -4.33 6.95 3.24
N GLY A 201 -4.00 7.53 4.38
CA GLY A 201 -3.57 8.93 4.44
C GLY A 201 -2.84 9.31 5.71
N VAL A 202 -2.33 10.52 5.70
CA VAL A 202 -1.78 11.23 6.86
C VAL A 202 -2.59 12.50 7.08
N ASP A 203 -2.64 12.98 8.32
CA ASP A 203 -3.33 14.22 8.64
C ASP A 203 -2.58 15.45 8.10
N ILE A 204 -3.33 16.43 7.61
CA ILE A 204 -2.78 17.68 7.07
C ILE A 204 -3.47 18.88 7.73
N GLN A 205 -2.71 19.66 8.47
CA GLN A 205 -3.17 20.90 9.06
C GLN A 205 -2.86 22.09 8.17
N TYR A 206 -3.77 23.07 8.12
CA TYR A 206 -3.67 24.22 7.22
C TYR A 206 -3.56 25.58 7.97
N ALA A 207 -3.24 25.57 9.26
CA ALA A 207 -3.26 26.80 10.09
C ALA A 207 -2.29 27.90 9.59
N TYR A 208 -1.12 27.53 9.10
CA TYR A 208 -0.10 28.44 8.56
C TYR A 208 0.54 27.89 7.28
N GLY A 209 -0.26 27.37 6.38
CA GLY A 209 0.13 26.56 5.24
C GLY A 209 -0.08 25.07 5.50
N ALA A 210 0.09 24.25 4.48
CA ALA A 210 -0.06 22.79 4.61
C ALA A 210 1.08 22.20 5.45
N GLN A 211 0.75 21.61 6.59
CA GLN A 211 1.68 20.91 7.48
C GLN A 211 1.24 19.46 7.61
N ILE A 212 2.09 18.55 7.19
CA ILE A 212 1.84 17.12 7.29
C ILE A 212 2.12 16.65 8.72
N GLN A 213 1.11 16.02 9.34
CA GLN A 213 1.22 15.40 10.66
C GLN A 213 1.61 13.93 10.47
N GLU A 214 2.90 13.68 10.26
CA GLU A 214 3.43 12.33 9.92
C GLU A 214 3.23 11.28 11.02
N ASN A 215 2.86 11.70 12.23
CA ASN A 215 2.55 10.83 13.36
C ASN A 215 1.05 10.58 13.57
N MET A 216 0.20 11.06 12.66
CA MET A 216 -1.25 10.81 12.66
C MET A 216 -1.67 10.29 11.30
N ILE A 217 -1.99 9.00 11.25
CA ILE A 217 -2.43 8.34 10.03
C ILE A 217 -3.94 8.06 10.05
N TRP A 218 -4.52 8.07 8.86
CA TRP A 218 -5.90 7.70 8.61
C TRP A 218 -5.99 6.26 8.14
N VAL A 219 -6.86 5.48 8.78
CA VAL A 219 -7.06 4.06 8.49
C VAL A 219 -8.52 3.79 8.15
N ALA A 220 -8.76 3.23 6.98
CA ALA A 220 -10.07 2.75 6.54
C ALA A 220 -10.36 1.38 7.18
N PRO A 221 -11.42 1.23 7.99
CA PRO A 221 -11.73 -0.02 8.68
C PRO A 221 -12.10 -1.14 7.71
N ILE A 222 -11.63 -2.37 7.96
CA ILE A 222 -11.87 -3.53 7.09
C ILE A 222 -13.22 -4.22 7.36
N LYS A 223 -13.92 -3.88 8.42
CA LYS A 223 -15.08 -4.60 8.97
C LYS A 223 -16.18 -4.93 7.95
N ASN A 224 -16.41 -4.04 6.99
CA ASN A 224 -17.52 -4.14 6.05
C ASN A 224 -17.13 -4.79 4.72
N ILE A 225 -15.91 -5.27 4.58
CA ILE A 225 -15.44 -5.91 3.34
C ILE A 225 -15.85 -7.38 3.34
N ASN A 226 -16.74 -7.75 2.42
CA ASN A 226 -17.10 -9.14 2.15
C ASN A 226 -16.41 -9.61 0.87
N ILE A 227 -15.37 -10.43 1.04
CA ILE A 227 -14.54 -10.93 -0.08
C ILE A 227 -15.34 -11.83 -1.01
N ASP A 228 -16.26 -12.69 -0.49
CA ASP A 228 -17.07 -13.56 -1.34
C ASP A 228 -17.99 -12.74 -2.25
N THR A 229 -18.66 -11.73 -1.70
CA THR A 229 -19.48 -10.82 -2.50
C THR A 229 -18.67 -10.06 -3.55
N ALA A 230 -17.45 -9.64 -3.22
CA ALA A 230 -16.55 -8.96 -4.13
C ALA A 230 -16.12 -9.88 -5.30
N LEU A 231 -15.74 -11.12 -4.99
CA LEU A 231 -15.39 -12.14 -5.97
C LEU A 231 -16.57 -12.49 -6.89
N ASP A 232 -17.76 -12.72 -6.32
CA ASP A 232 -18.98 -13.02 -7.09
C ASP A 232 -19.34 -11.90 -8.05
N ALA A 233 -19.23 -10.64 -7.61
CA ALA A 233 -19.50 -9.48 -8.45
C ALA A 233 -18.49 -9.37 -9.60
N PHE A 234 -17.20 -9.56 -9.31
CA PHE A 234 -16.13 -9.56 -10.29
C PHE A 234 -16.33 -10.68 -11.32
N CYS A 235 -16.61 -11.90 -10.86
CA CYS A 235 -16.74 -13.08 -11.73
C CYS A 235 -18.01 -13.02 -12.63
N ARG A 236 -19.08 -12.34 -12.20
CA ARG A 236 -20.26 -12.10 -13.06
C ARG A 236 -19.98 -11.13 -14.19
N GLY A 237 -19.08 -10.15 -13.97
CA GLY A 237 -18.71 -9.14 -14.96
C GLY A 237 -17.51 -9.51 -15.82
N SER A 238 -16.77 -10.56 -15.47
CA SER A 238 -15.52 -10.95 -16.12
C SER A 238 -15.68 -12.19 -17.00
N ILE A 239 -14.88 -12.28 -18.05
CA ILE A 239 -14.66 -13.51 -18.79
C ILE A 239 -14.11 -14.55 -17.80
N LYS A 240 -14.64 -15.78 -17.78
CA LYS A 240 -14.30 -16.86 -16.81
C LYS A 240 -12.86 -17.38 -16.91
N GLU A 241 -11.91 -16.51 -17.16
CA GLU A 241 -10.48 -16.87 -17.31
C GLU A 241 -9.74 -16.96 -15.97
N TYR A 242 -10.27 -16.33 -14.92
CA TYR A 242 -9.62 -16.30 -13.62
C TYR A 242 -9.90 -17.58 -12.81
N ARG A 243 -8.84 -18.16 -12.22
CA ARG A 243 -8.97 -19.32 -11.33
C ARG A 243 -10.01 -19.14 -10.23
N ALA A 244 -10.11 -17.91 -9.70
CA ALA A 244 -11.08 -17.54 -8.65
C ALA A 244 -12.54 -17.58 -9.12
N CYS A 245 -12.82 -17.63 -10.43
CA CYS A 245 -14.16 -17.65 -11.03
C CYS A 245 -14.58 -19.06 -11.55
N LYS A 246 -13.78 -20.07 -11.30
CA LYS A 246 -14.04 -21.48 -11.60
C LYS A 246 -14.56 -22.21 -10.37
#